data_99b88bcecab011af605d40488a83b1c8
#
_entry.id   99b88bcecab011af605d40488a83b1c8
#
_cell.length_a   1.000
_cell.length_b   1.000
_cell.length_c   1.000
_cell.angle_alpha   90.00
_cell.angle_beta   90.00
_cell.angle_gamma   90.00
#
_symmetry.space_group_name_H-M   'P 1'
#
loop_
_entity.id
_entity.type
_entity.pdbx_description
1 polymer ?
#
loop_
_entity_poly.entity_id
_entity_poly.type
_entity_poly.pdbx_seq_one_letter_code
_entity_poly.pdbx_strand_id
1 'polypeptide(L)'
;MDWRDDGIVLSTRKLGENAVRLSVLTRDYGRYAGMVRGATSKSMRGTLEPGNEVRVGWSARLAEHLGQFRCELTGAHAADLLLSAGPLMAMSSACAMLDATLPERESHPDLFHGTIALLSALKAEQWLPAYIRWEVGLLEELGYGLALDCCAATNATTGLAYVSPKSGRAVAEEAGHAYRDRLLPLPAFLAGGQGSDARKAAPLSDQIRDGLKLTGFFIHRDIFEAKALKPVAARDRLVSHVWRSVPVQEK
;
A
#
# COMPACT_ATOMS: atom_id res chain seq x y z
N MET A 1 -7.75 9.19 -29.50
CA MET A 1 -8.38 8.92 -28.20
C MET A 1 -7.78 9.84 -27.16
N ASP A 2 -8.62 10.41 -26.31
CA ASP A 2 -8.20 11.30 -25.23
C ASP A 2 -9.18 11.21 -24.06
N TRP A 3 -8.66 11.40 -22.85
CA TRP A 3 -9.43 11.44 -21.62
C TRP A 3 -8.70 12.27 -20.55
N ARG A 4 -9.41 12.64 -19.48
CA ARG A 4 -8.87 13.32 -18.29
C ARG A 4 -9.35 12.62 -17.05
N ASP A 5 -8.48 12.59 -16.02
CA ASP A 5 -8.80 11.99 -14.74
C ASP A 5 -7.91 12.55 -13.62
N ASP A 6 -8.28 12.29 -12.38
CA ASP A 6 -7.42 12.50 -11.23
C ASP A 6 -6.53 11.27 -11.04
N GLY A 7 -5.29 11.48 -10.63
CA GLY A 7 -4.31 10.40 -10.53
C GLY A 7 -3.27 10.61 -9.42
N ILE A 8 -2.60 9.52 -9.06
CA ILE A 8 -1.47 9.50 -8.13
C ILE A 8 -0.24 9.06 -8.91
N VAL A 9 0.82 9.85 -8.87
CA VAL A 9 2.10 9.50 -9.51
C VAL A 9 2.69 8.28 -8.81
N LEU A 10 2.96 7.21 -9.56
CA LEU A 10 3.56 5.98 -9.04
C LEU A 10 5.06 5.93 -9.29
N SER A 11 5.48 6.15 -10.52
CA SER A 11 6.89 6.14 -10.89
C SER A 11 7.17 6.99 -12.12
N THR A 12 8.43 7.44 -12.25
CA THR A 12 8.96 8.08 -13.45
C THR A 12 10.21 7.37 -13.91
N ARG A 13 10.35 7.15 -15.22
CA ARG A 13 11.56 6.59 -15.84
C ARG A 13 12.00 7.47 -17.00
N LYS A 14 13.27 7.81 -17.05
CA LYS A 14 13.84 8.63 -18.13
C LYS A 14 13.54 8.01 -19.50
N LEU A 15 13.07 8.84 -20.43
CA LEU A 15 12.75 8.46 -21.81
C LEU A 15 13.38 9.50 -22.77
N GLY A 16 14.62 9.25 -23.21
CA GLY A 16 15.38 10.24 -23.96
C GLY A 16 15.88 11.40 -23.10
N GLU A 17 16.14 12.57 -23.70
CA GLU A 17 16.78 13.72 -23.01
C GLU A 17 15.78 14.56 -22.23
N ASN A 18 14.59 14.84 -22.80
CA ASN A 18 13.61 15.80 -22.27
C ASN A 18 12.26 15.20 -21.95
N ALA A 19 12.14 13.87 -21.87
CA ALA A 19 10.90 13.18 -21.58
C ALA A 19 11.09 12.11 -20.50
N VAL A 20 9.99 11.74 -19.86
CA VAL A 20 9.90 10.57 -18.97
C VAL A 20 8.70 9.70 -19.35
N ARG A 21 8.81 8.40 -19.13
CA ARG A 21 7.68 7.50 -19.02
C ARG A 21 7.14 7.65 -17.60
N LEU A 22 5.93 8.13 -17.49
CA LEU A 22 5.19 8.30 -16.24
C LEU A 22 4.25 7.11 -16.05
N SER A 23 4.20 6.55 -14.85
CA SER A 23 3.16 5.63 -14.40
C SER A 23 2.29 6.33 -13.36
N VAL A 24 0.98 6.28 -13.54
CA VAL A 24 -0.03 6.94 -12.69
C VAL A 24 -1.11 5.93 -12.34
N LEU A 25 -1.54 5.87 -11.08
CA LEU A 25 -2.82 5.25 -10.72
C LEU A 25 -3.90 6.32 -10.92
N THR A 26 -4.78 6.12 -11.88
CA THR A 26 -5.92 7.00 -12.13
C THR A 26 -7.17 6.43 -11.47
N ARG A 27 -8.13 7.28 -11.16
CA ARG A 27 -9.37 6.88 -10.50
C ARG A 27 -10.20 5.93 -11.36
N ASP A 28 -10.42 6.30 -12.63
CA ASP A 28 -11.39 5.61 -13.50
C ASP A 28 -10.72 4.69 -14.53
N TYR A 29 -9.45 4.97 -14.92
CA TYR A 29 -8.71 4.19 -15.93
C TYR A 29 -7.63 3.28 -15.35
N GLY A 30 -7.51 3.19 -14.02
CA GLY A 30 -6.55 2.33 -13.33
C GLY A 30 -5.10 2.77 -13.48
N ARG A 31 -4.16 1.82 -13.35
CA ARG A 31 -2.73 2.11 -13.58
C ARG A 31 -2.47 2.33 -15.06
N TYR A 32 -2.00 3.52 -15.39
CA TYR A 32 -1.80 3.92 -16.77
C TYR A 32 -0.41 4.50 -17.00
N ALA A 33 0.19 4.19 -18.16
CA ALA A 33 1.49 4.72 -18.54
C ALA A 33 1.36 5.69 -19.72
N GLY A 34 2.22 6.72 -19.71
CA GLY A 34 2.29 7.69 -20.80
C GLY A 34 3.59 8.48 -20.75
N MET A 35 3.90 9.15 -21.86
CA MET A 35 5.07 10.01 -21.98
C MET A 35 4.73 11.44 -21.51
N VAL A 36 5.58 12.03 -20.68
CA VAL A 36 5.54 13.46 -20.34
C VAL A 36 6.74 14.13 -21.00
N ARG A 37 6.50 15.12 -21.85
CA ARG A 37 7.55 15.95 -22.46
C ARG A 37 7.88 17.15 -21.55
N GLY A 38 9.11 17.68 -21.65
CA GLY A 38 9.55 18.81 -20.85
C GLY A 38 9.69 18.48 -19.35
N ALA A 39 9.78 17.20 -19.00
CA ALA A 39 9.85 16.69 -17.63
C ALA A 39 11.14 17.12 -16.88
N THR A 40 12.13 17.66 -17.59
CA THR A 40 13.39 18.14 -17.01
C THR A 40 13.30 19.51 -16.35
N SER A 41 12.23 20.29 -16.59
CA SER A 41 12.02 21.55 -15.90
C SER A 41 11.85 21.36 -14.39
N LYS A 42 12.32 22.31 -13.57
CA LYS A 42 12.24 22.22 -12.11
C LYS A 42 10.78 22.04 -11.62
N SER A 43 9.85 22.76 -12.22
CA SER A 43 8.42 22.69 -11.89
C SER A 43 7.87 21.29 -12.21
N MET A 44 8.11 20.78 -13.42
CA MET A 44 7.57 19.48 -13.82
C MET A 44 8.18 18.33 -13.00
N ARG A 45 9.47 18.38 -12.65
CA ARG A 45 10.08 17.40 -11.74
C ARG A 45 9.38 17.34 -10.40
N GLY A 46 9.08 18.49 -9.79
CA GLY A 46 8.32 18.54 -8.53
C GLY A 46 6.90 18.00 -8.68
N THR A 47 6.23 18.24 -9.81
CA THR A 47 4.89 17.67 -10.10
C THR A 47 4.93 16.15 -10.19
N LEU A 48 5.96 15.58 -10.82
CA LEU A 48 6.05 14.16 -11.13
C LEU A 48 6.72 13.31 -10.04
N GLU A 49 6.88 13.85 -8.84
CA GLU A 49 7.39 13.07 -7.69
C GLU A 49 6.36 12.00 -7.30
N PRO A 50 6.81 10.73 -7.07
CA PRO A 50 5.92 9.66 -6.62
C PRO A 50 5.15 10.03 -5.35
N GLY A 51 3.86 9.71 -5.33
CA GLY A 51 2.93 10.05 -4.26
C GLY A 51 2.22 11.39 -4.42
N ASN A 52 2.62 12.23 -5.36
CA ASN A 52 1.88 13.45 -5.64
C ASN A 52 0.56 13.16 -6.36
N GLU A 53 -0.48 13.91 -5.99
CA GLU A 53 -1.74 13.91 -6.73
C GLU A 53 -1.64 14.85 -7.93
N VAL A 54 -2.16 14.39 -9.05
CA VAL A 54 -2.14 15.11 -10.31
C VAL A 54 -3.47 14.99 -11.04
N ARG A 55 -3.87 16.04 -11.73
CA ARG A 55 -4.85 15.92 -12.79
C ARG A 55 -4.13 15.59 -14.09
N VAL A 56 -4.49 14.48 -14.71
CA VAL A 56 -3.84 14.00 -15.93
C VAL A 56 -4.80 14.10 -17.12
N GLY A 57 -4.26 14.51 -18.27
CA GLY A 57 -4.91 14.36 -19.55
C GLY A 57 -4.05 13.45 -20.42
N TRP A 58 -4.60 12.30 -20.83
CA TRP A 58 -3.92 11.35 -21.71
C TRP A 58 -4.45 11.49 -23.14
N SER A 59 -3.55 11.37 -24.14
CA SER A 59 -3.92 11.34 -25.53
C SER A 59 -3.00 10.42 -26.34
N ALA A 60 -3.59 9.65 -27.26
CA ALA A 60 -2.86 8.83 -28.22
C ALA A 60 -3.65 8.66 -29.51
N ARG A 61 -2.96 8.30 -30.59
CA ARG A 61 -3.59 7.97 -31.86
C ARG A 61 -4.39 6.66 -31.78
N LEU A 62 -3.83 5.64 -31.14
CA LEU A 62 -4.47 4.34 -30.88
C LEU A 62 -4.41 4.03 -29.38
N ALA A 63 -5.38 3.25 -28.90
CA ALA A 63 -5.50 2.95 -27.47
C ALA A 63 -4.30 2.20 -26.90
N GLU A 64 -3.71 1.28 -27.67
CA GLU A 64 -2.55 0.46 -27.28
C GLU A 64 -1.23 1.24 -27.24
N HIS A 65 -1.17 2.45 -27.80
CA HIS A 65 0.03 3.27 -27.75
C HIS A 65 0.31 3.78 -26.35
N LEU A 66 1.58 4.05 -26.06
CA LEU A 66 1.98 4.68 -24.78
C LEU A 66 1.28 6.02 -24.55
N GLY A 67 1.02 6.78 -25.61
CA GLY A 67 0.39 8.09 -25.55
C GLY A 67 1.23 9.15 -24.82
N GLN A 68 0.61 10.30 -24.64
CA GLN A 68 1.20 11.45 -23.96
C GLN A 68 0.31 11.88 -22.81
N PHE A 69 0.94 12.18 -21.68
CA PHE A 69 0.31 12.83 -20.54
C PHE A 69 0.58 14.34 -20.54
N ARG A 70 -0.45 15.09 -20.16
CA ARG A 70 -0.33 16.42 -19.59
C ARG A 70 -0.70 16.31 -18.13
N CYS A 71 0.13 16.86 -17.24
CA CYS A 71 -0.05 16.72 -15.80
C CYS A 71 -0.13 18.11 -15.15
N GLU A 72 -1.07 18.27 -14.25
CA GLU A 72 -1.23 19.43 -13.38
C GLU A 72 -1.20 18.95 -11.94
N LEU A 73 -0.37 19.56 -11.09
CA LEU A 73 -0.24 19.18 -9.67
C LEU A 73 -1.51 19.61 -8.93
N THR A 74 -2.13 18.67 -8.20
CA THR A 74 -3.31 18.93 -7.36
C THR A 74 -3.03 18.71 -5.87
N GLY A 75 -2.04 17.85 -5.53
CA GLY A 75 -1.59 17.64 -4.16
C GLY A 75 -0.08 17.32 -4.09
N ALA A 76 0.67 18.07 -3.27
CA ALA A 76 2.13 17.99 -3.19
C ALA A 76 2.61 17.15 -1.99
N HIS A 77 2.12 15.89 -1.85
CA HIS A 77 2.43 15.03 -0.71
C HIS A 77 3.92 14.75 -0.53
N ALA A 78 4.68 14.63 -1.62
CA ALA A 78 6.13 14.41 -1.55
C ALA A 78 6.84 15.58 -0.84
N ALA A 79 6.42 16.82 -1.11
CA ALA A 79 6.96 18.00 -0.45
C ALA A 79 6.56 18.08 1.04
N ASP A 80 5.31 17.73 1.35
CA ASP A 80 4.80 17.74 2.72
C ASP A 80 5.53 16.74 3.63
N LEU A 81 5.99 15.61 3.06
CA LEU A 81 6.65 14.52 3.79
C LEU A 81 8.19 14.58 3.73
N LEU A 82 8.77 15.57 3.06
CA LEU A 82 10.22 15.63 2.77
C LEU A 82 11.11 15.51 4.03
N LEU A 83 10.66 16.05 5.17
CA LEU A 83 11.40 16.01 6.44
C LEU A 83 11.05 14.81 7.32
N SER A 84 10.15 13.93 6.87
CA SER A 84 9.60 12.80 7.63
C SER A 84 10.01 11.48 6.99
N ALA A 85 11.18 10.94 7.36
CA ALA A 85 11.79 9.79 6.68
C ALA A 85 10.88 8.55 6.64
N GLY A 86 10.22 8.19 7.76
CA GLY A 86 9.30 7.05 7.83
C GLY A 86 8.09 7.19 6.90
N PRO A 87 7.30 8.26 7.03
CA PRO A 87 6.18 8.55 6.12
C PRO A 87 6.57 8.63 4.64
N LEU A 88 7.72 9.25 4.31
CA LEU A 88 8.23 9.30 2.95
C LEU A 88 8.57 7.91 2.39
N MET A 89 9.16 7.04 3.23
CA MET A 89 9.41 5.64 2.87
C MET A 89 8.11 4.86 2.67
N ALA A 90 7.09 5.11 3.49
CA ALA A 90 5.78 4.46 3.36
C ALA A 90 5.08 4.87 2.05
N MET A 91 5.08 6.16 1.72
CA MET A 91 4.58 6.67 0.44
C MET A 91 5.32 6.03 -0.73
N SER A 92 6.66 6.01 -0.69
CA SER A 92 7.48 5.38 -1.74
C SER A 92 7.19 3.88 -1.86
N SER A 93 6.97 3.19 -0.74
CA SER A 93 6.59 1.77 -0.71
C SER A 93 5.23 1.56 -1.35
N ALA A 94 4.22 2.34 -0.97
CA ALA A 94 2.87 2.24 -1.54
C ALA A 94 2.89 2.46 -3.06
N CYS A 95 3.53 3.52 -3.55
CA CYS A 95 3.65 3.79 -4.98
C CYS A 95 4.34 2.63 -5.73
N ALA A 96 5.44 2.11 -5.17
CA ALA A 96 6.18 1.02 -5.81
C ALA A 96 5.41 -0.31 -5.80
N MET A 97 4.62 -0.59 -4.73
CA MET A 97 3.73 -1.75 -4.66
C MET A 97 2.64 -1.67 -5.74
N LEU A 98 1.96 -0.53 -5.86
CA LEU A 98 0.93 -0.31 -6.88
C LEU A 98 1.49 -0.45 -8.30
N ASP A 99 2.67 0.16 -8.56
CA ASP A 99 3.30 0.08 -9.89
C ASP A 99 3.72 -1.35 -10.26
N ALA A 100 4.11 -2.17 -9.28
CA ALA A 100 4.57 -3.54 -9.50
C ALA A 100 3.43 -4.57 -9.59
N THR A 101 2.31 -4.36 -8.88
CA THR A 101 1.30 -5.42 -8.67
C THR A 101 0.01 -5.23 -9.45
N LEU A 102 -0.36 -3.98 -9.79
CA LEU A 102 -1.57 -3.72 -10.55
C LEU A 102 -1.36 -3.96 -12.05
N PRO A 103 -2.33 -4.57 -12.74
CA PRO A 103 -2.35 -4.61 -14.20
C PRO A 103 -2.50 -3.20 -14.77
N GLU A 104 -2.08 -3.00 -16.02
CA GLU A 104 -2.33 -1.72 -16.70
C GLU A 104 -3.77 -1.65 -17.20
N ARG A 105 -4.37 -0.46 -17.07
CA ARG A 105 -5.68 -0.12 -17.66
C ARG A 105 -6.87 -0.89 -17.08
N GLU A 106 -6.73 -1.34 -15.86
CA GLU A 106 -7.80 -1.93 -15.07
C GLU A 106 -8.16 -0.99 -13.92
N SER A 107 -9.43 -0.60 -13.82
CA SER A 107 -9.88 0.38 -12.82
C SER A 107 -9.97 -0.25 -11.43
N HIS A 108 -9.43 0.43 -10.44
CA HIS A 108 -9.41 0.04 -9.03
C HIS A 108 -9.80 1.24 -8.14
N PRO A 109 -11.07 1.72 -8.21
CA PRO A 109 -11.47 2.97 -7.57
C PRO A 109 -11.35 2.91 -6.04
N ASP A 110 -11.66 1.79 -5.42
CA ASP A 110 -11.56 1.64 -3.96
C ASP A 110 -10.10 1.72 -3.50
N LEU A 111 -9.17 1.11 -4.24
CA LEU A 111 -7.74 1.20 -3.96
C LEU A 111 -7.20 2.61 -4.24
N PHE A 112 -7.71 3.31 -5.27
CA PHE A 112 -7.38 4.71 -5.51
C PHE A 112 -7.76 5.57 -4.29
N HIS A 113 -9.00 5.49 -3.83
CA HIS A 113 -9.48 6.24 -2.66
C HIS A 113 -8.76 5.83 -1.37
N GLY A 114 -8.50 4.53 -1.18
CA GLY A 114 -7.70 4.02 -0.06
C GLY A 114 -6.26 4.57 -0.06
N THR A 115 -5.68 4.76 -1.25
CA THR A 115 -4.34 5.36 -1.37
C THR A 115 -4.35 6.86 -1.06
N ILE A 116 -5.36 7.62 -1.51
CA ILE A 116 -5.55 9.03 -1.12
C ILE A 116 -5.70 9.16 0.41
N ALA A 117 -6.50 8.28 1.02
CA ALA A 117 -6.66 8.26 2.48
C ALA A 117 -5.33 7.95 3.19
N LEU A 118 -4.53 7.00 2.68
CA LEU A 118 -3.19 6.73 3.20
C LEU A 118 -2.30 7.97 3.10
N LEU A 119 -2.20 8.61 1.92
CA LEU A 119 -1.36 9.81 1.72
C LEU A 119 -1.70 10.93 2.72
N SER A 120 -2.98 11.10 3.01
CA SER A 120 -3.44 12.03 4.04
C SER A 120 -3.05 11.60 5.45
N ALA A 121 -3.18 10.29 5.76
CA ALA A 121 -2.85 9.72 7.07
C ALA A 121 -1.35 9.73 7.37
N LEU A 122 -0.48 9.71 6.35
CA LEU A 122 0.98 9.77 6.52
C LEU A 122 1.47 11.06 7.20
N LYS A 123 0.65 12.10 7.25
CA LYS A 123 0.95 13.36 7.95
C LYS A 123 0.71 13.29 9.46
N ALA A 124 0.01 12.26 9.94
CA ALA A 124 -0.26 12.05 11.35
C ALA A 124 0.90 11.33 12.06
N GLU A 125 1.02 11.54 13.37
CA GLU A 125 2.05 10.88 14.19
C GLU A 125 1.93 9.35 14.16
N GLN A 126 0.70 8.83 14.20
CA GLN A 126 0.41 7.38 14.22
C GLN A 126 0.00 6.87 12.82
N TRP A 127 0.83 7.07 11.82
CA TRP A 127 0.55 6.69 10.43
C TRP A 127 0.71 5.19 10.13
N LEU A 128 1.51 4.45 10.92
CA LEU A 128 1.82 3.04 10.66
C LEU A 128 0.59 2.12 10.62
N PRO A 129 -0.39 2.22 11.54
CA PRO A 129 -1.63 1.46 11.42
C PRO A 129 -2.40 1.73 10.13
N ALA A 130 -2.38 2.97 9.61
CA ALA A 130 -3.03 3.30 8.35
C ALA A 130 -2.31 2.64 7.16
N TYR A 131 -0.97 2.63 7.16
CA TYR A 131 -0.19 1.93 6.15
C TYR A 131 -0.46 0.43 6.15
N ILE A 132 -0.52 -0.21 7.32
CA ILE A 132 -0.79 -1.65 7.43
C ILE A 132 -2.22 -1.98 6.96
N ARG A 133 -3.22 -1.16 7.30
CA ARG A 133 -4.59 -1.31 6.77
C ARG A 133 -4.64 -1.16 5.26
N TRP A 134 -3.86 -0.23 4.71
CA TRP A 134 -3.75 -0.06 3.26
C TRP A 134 -3.14 -1.31 2.59
N GLU A 135 -2.14 -1.96 3.19
CA GLU A 135 -1.61 -3.24 2.68
C GLU A 135 -2.66 -4.35 2.70
N VAL A 136 -3.53 -4.40 3.73
CA VAL A 136 -4.69 -5.33 3.77
C VAL A 136 -5.66 -5.04 2.63
N GLY A 137 -5.99 -3.76 2.38
CA GLY A 137 -6.83 -3.34 1.26
C GLY A 137 -6.22 -3.67 -0.11
N LEU A 138 -4.89 -3.55 -0.25
CA LEU A 138 -4.18 -3.97 -1.46
C LEU A 138 -4.32 -5.49 -1.71
N LEU A 139 -4.19 -6.31 -0.65
CA LEU A 139 -4.40 -7.76 -0.73
C LEU A 139 -5.84 -8.08 -1.16
N GLU A 140 -6.83 -7.39 -0.60
CA GLU A 140 -8.24 -7.55 -0.94
C GLU A 140 -8.52 -7.22 -2.40
N GLU A 141 -8.05 -6.08 -2.87
CA GLU A 141 -8.21 -5.63 -4.26
C GLU A 141 -7.59 -6.58 -5.29
N LEU A 142 -6.46 -7.20 -4.93
CA LEU A 142 -5.79 -8.19 -5.77
C LEU A 142 -6.41 -9.61 -5.68
N GLY A 143 -7.50 -9.80 -4.91
CA GLY A 143 -8.21 -11.06 -4.76
C GLY A 143 -7.65 -11.98 -3.67
N TYR A 144 -6.78 -11.48 -2.80
CA TYR A 144 -6.17 -12.21 -1.69
C TYR A 144 -6.62 -11.67 -0.32
N GLY A 145 -7.86 -11.18 -0.23
CA GLY A 145 -8.42 -10.58 0.97
C GLY A 145 -8.35 -11.48 2.19
N LEU A 146 -8.08 -10.86 3.35
CA LEU A 146 -8.03 -11.55 4.64
C LEU A 146 -9.41 -11.47 5.30
N ALA A 147 -9.95 -12.60 5.77
CA ALA A 147 -11.21 -12.64 6.52
C ALA A 147 -10.91 -12.48 8.02
N LEU A 148 -10.95 -11.21 8.51
CA LEU A 148 -10.54 -10.84 9.87
C LEU A 148 -11.71 -10.58 10.83
N ASP A 149 -12.93 -10.82 10.43
CA ASP A 149 -14.18 -10.51 11.12
C ASP A 149 -14.74 -11.66 11.96
N CYS A 150 -14.34 -12.91 11.64
CA CYS A 150 -14.80 -14.09 12.36
C CYS A 150 -13.75 -15.19 12.45
N CYS A 151 -13.82 -15.99 13.53
CA CYS A 151 -12.93 -17.12 13.76
C CYS A 151 -13.18 -18.28 12.79
N ALA A 152 -12.12 -18.76 12.12
CA ALA A 152 -12.20 -19.88 11.19
C ALA A 152 -12.65 -21.20 11.81
N ALA A 153 -12.43 -21.40 13.12
CA ALA A 153 -12.72 -22.65 13.82
C ALA A 153 -14.08 -22.64 14.54
N THR A 154 -14.48 -21.50 15.12
CA THR A 154 -15.66 -21.41 16.00
C THR A 154 -16.74 -20.48 15.47
N ASN A 155 -16.48 -19.73 14.39
CA ASN A 155 -17.30 -18.63 13.88
C ASN A 155 -17.54 -17.50 14.91
N ALA A 156 -16.81 -17.48 16.02
CA ALA A 156 -16.88 -16.37 16.99
C ALA A 156 -16.42 -15.07 16.31
N THR A 157 -17.13 -13.99 16.58
CA THR A 157 -16.83 -12.64 16.06
C THR A 157 -16.07 -11.78 17.06
N THR A 158 -15.75 -12.30 18.25
CA THR A 158 -15.02 -11.63 19.34
C THR A 158 -13.82 -12.46 19.79
N GLY A 159 -12.91 -11.85 20.54
CA GLY A 159 -11.73 -12.52 21.05
C GLY A 159 -10.72 -12.93 19.98
N LEU A 160 -10.73 -12.29 18.82
CA LEU A 160 -9.84 -12.60 17.71
C LEU A 160 -8.40 -12.20 18.05
N ALA A 161 -7.45 -13.13 17.90
CA ALA A 161 -6.07 -12.94 18.33
C ALA A 161 -5.02 -13.33 17.28
N TYR A 162 -5.39 -14.15 16.34
CA TYR A 162 -4.46 -14.71 15.35
C TYR A 162 -5.08 -14.74 13.96
N VAL A 163 -4.22 -14.96 12.95
CA VAL A 163 -4.61 -15.25 11.56
C VAL A 163 -3.92 -16.54 11.13
N SER A 164 -4.67 -17.45 10.51
CA SER A 164 -4.13 -18.67 9.94
C SER A 164 -3.31 -18.37 8.69
N PRO A 165 -2.01 -18.69 8.65
CA PRO A 165 -1.19 -18.48 7.46
C PRO A 165 -1.67 -19.31 6.26
N LYS A 166 -2.39 -20.41 6.49
CA LYS A 166 -2.92 -21.26 5.43
C LYS A 166 -4.13 -20.64 4.73
N SER A 167 -5.04 -20.02 5.47
CA SER A 167 -6.35 -19.59 4.95
C SER A 167 -6.58 -18.08 4.93
N GLY A 168 -5.72 -17.27 5.58
CA GLY A 168 -5.95 -15.82 5.72
C GLY A 168 -7.12 -15.46 6.64
N ARG A 169 -7.69 -16.43 7.39
CA ARG A 169 -8.84 -16.21 8.26
C ARG A 169 -8.40 -15.99 9.71
N ALA A 170 -9.16 -15.14 10.42
CA ALA A 170 -8.95 -14.90 11.85
C ALA A 170 -9.20 -16.16 12.68
N VAL A 171 -8.54 -16.25 13.83
CA VAL A 171 -8.69 -17.30 14.83
C VAL A 171 -8.80 -16.67 16.21
N ALA A 172 -9.82 -17.08 16.98
CA ALA A 172 -10.02 -16.63 18.35
C ALA A 172 -8.89 -17.12 19.27
N GLU A 173 -8.61 -16.38 20.35
CA GLU A 173 -7.50 -16.67 21.26
C GLU A 173 -7.59 -18.08 21.86
N GLU A 174 -8.76 -18.48 22.36
CA GLU A 174 -8.98 -19.81 22.91
C GLU A 174 -8.75 -20.92 21.89
N ALA A 175 -9.31 -20.77 20.67
CA ALA A 175 -9.17 -21.76 19.61
C ALA A 175 -7.75 -21.87 19.06
N GLY A 176 -7.00 -20.75 19.09
CA GLY A 176 -5.62 -20.66 18.57
C GLY A 176 -4.54 -21.04 19.57
N HIS A 177 -4.85 -21.06 20.88
CA HIS A 177 -3.83 -21.18 21.93
C HIS A 177 -2.88 -22.38 21.75
N ALA A 178 -3.39 -23.54 21.42
CA ALA A 178 -2.60 -24.77 21.19
C ALA A 178 -1.71 -24.70 19.92
N TYR A 179 -1.99 -23.77 19.02
CA TYR A 179 -1.31 -23.64 17.72
C TYR A 179 -0.63 -22.28 17.53
N ARG A 180 -0.53 -21.47 18.59
CA ARG A 180 -0.07 -20.06 18.54
C ARG A 180 1.25 -19.90 17.79
N ASP A 181 2.18 -20.85 17.92
CA ASP A 181 3.50 -20.79 17.28
C ASP A 181 3.44 -21.01 15.74
N ARG A 182 2.29 -21.47 15.22
CA ARG A 182 2.01 -21.68 13.80
C ARG A 182 1.05 -20.65 13.22
N LEU A 183 0.56 -19.73 14.03
CA LEU A 183 -0.39 -18.70 13.66
C LEU A 183 0.33 -17.33 13.62
N LEU A 184 -0.17 -16.44 12.80
CA LEU A 184 0.31 -15.06 12.76
C LEU A 184 -0.50 -14.23 13.75
N PRO A 185 0.14 -13.41 14.60
CA PRO A 185 -0.58 -12.53 15.51
C PRO A 185 -1.46 -11.52 14.76
N LEU A 186 -2.69 -11.33 15.20
CA LEU A 186 -3.63 -10.34 14.66
C LEU A 186 -3.57 -9.06 15.50
N PRO A 187 -3.10 -7.93 14.95
CA PRO A 187 -3.17 -6.63 15.63
C PRO A 187 -4.60 -6.22 15.94
N ALA A 188 -4.86 -5.67 17.12
CA ALA A 188 -6.21 -5.26 17.54
C ALA A 188 -6.82 -4.21 16.58
N PHE A 189 -6.01 -3.32 16.02
CA PHE A 189 -6.48 -2.30 15.08
C PHE A 189 -6.94 -2.87 13.71
N LEU A 190 -6.60 -4.11 13.37
CA LEU A 190 -7.12 -4.82 12.19
C LEU A 190 -8.38 -5.63 12.48
N ALA A 191 -8.64 -5.98 13.75
CA ALA A 191 -9.77 -6.80 14.15
C ALA A 191 -11.09 -6.02 14.28
N GLY A 192 -11.17 -4.76 13.87
CA GLY A 192 -12.41 -3.97 13.89
C GLY A 192 -13.10 -3.87 15.26
N GLY A 193 -12.34 -3.88 16.38
CA GLY A 193 -12.87 -3.90 17.74
C GLY A 193 -13.15 -5.31 18.30
N GLN A 194 -13.05 -6.35 17.48
CA GLN A 194 -13.29 -7.77 17.84
C GLN A 194 -12.05 -8.49 18.39
N GLY A 195 -10.92 -7.78 18.49
CA GLY A 195 -9.68 -8.34 19.04
C GLY A 195 -9.84 -8.83 20.47
N SER A 196 -9.03 -9.84 20.87
CA SER A 196 -8.98 -10.28 22.26
C SER A 196 -8.44 -9.18 23.19
N ASP A 197 -8.76 -9.27 24.48
CA ASP A 197 -8.33 -8.28 25.46
C ASP A 197 -6.80 -8.24 25.57
N ALA A 198 -6.13 -9.39 25.46
CA ALA A 198 -4.68 -9.46 25.41
C ALA A 198 -4.10 -8.70 24.20
N ARG A 199 -4.75 -8.75 23.05
CA ARG A 199 -4.34 -8.00 21.85
C ARG A 199 -4.61 -6.52 21.97
N LYS A 200 -5.73 -6.13 22.58
CA LYS A 200 -6.05 -4.71 22.85
C LYS A 200 -5.08 -4.08 23.86
N ALA A 201 -4.63 -4.85 24.84
CA ALA A 201 -3.67 -4.41 25.85
C ALA A 201 -2.20 -4.41 25.35
N ALA A 202 -1.90 -5.07 24.24
CA ALA A 202 -0.55 -5.12 23.70
C ALA A 202 -0.05 -3.72 23.27
N PRO A 203 1.22 -3.38 23.52
CA PRO A 203 1.80 -2.12 23.07
C PRO A 203 1.62 -1.90 21.57
N LEU A 204 1.38 -0.65 21.16
CA LEU A 204 1.21 -0.32 19.73
C LEU A 204 2.44 -0.70 18.90
N SER A 205 3.65 -0.60 19.48
CA SER A 205 4.90 -1.04 18.87
C SER A 205 4.86 -2.52 18.44
N ASP A 206 4.36 -3.39 19.32
CA ASP A 206 4.27 -4.82 19.06
C ASP A 206 3.19 -5.10 18.02
N GLN A 207 2.04 -4.43 18.13
CA GLN A 207 0.97 -4.53 17.14
C GLN A 207 1.41 -4.10 15.73
N ILE A 208 2.22 -3.04 15.62
CA ILE A 208 2.80 -2.59 14.34
C ILE A 208 3.72 -3.68 13.77
N ARG A 209 4.60 -4.25 14.58
CA ARG A 209 5.50 -5.33 14.16
C ARG A 209 4.72 -6.56 13.69
N ASP A 210 3.71 -6.96 14.44
CA ASP A 210 2.83 -8.06 14.09
C ASP A 210 2.09 -7.79 12.77
N GLY A 211 1.57 -6.56 12.60
CA GLY A 211 0.87 -6.15 11.38
C GLY A 211 1.76 -6.20 10.14
N LEU A 212 2.98 -5.66 10.20
CA LEU A 212 3.94 -5.71 9.09
C LEU A 212 4.42 -7.12 8.76
N LYS A 213 4.52 -8.02 9.78
CA LYS A 213 4.80 -9.44 9.56
C LYS A 213 3.62 -10.13 8.89
N LEU A 214 2.40 -9.87 9.38
CA LEU A 214 1.16 -10.43 8.85
C LEU A 214 0.98 -10.08 7.37
N THR A 215 0.96 -8.80 7.05
CA THR A 215 0.78 -8.34 5.66
C THR A 215 1.93 -8.78 4.78
N GLY A 216 3.19 -8.71 5.29
CA GLY A 216 4.37 -9.16 4.57
C GLY A 216 4.34 -10.63 4.19
N PHE A 217 3.83 -11.49 5.08
CA PHE A 217 3.68 -12.91 4.79
C PHE A 217 2.74 -13.15 3.59
N PHE A 218 1.56 -12.54 3.61
CA PHE A 218 0.58 -12.73 2.53
C PHE A 218 0.98 -12.04 1.22
N ILE A 219 1.54 -10.83 1.28
CA ILE A 219 2.08 -10.13 0.11
C ILE A 219 3.16 -10.97 -0.57
N HIS A 220 4.08 -11.55 0.21
CA HIS A 220 5.15 -12.39 -0.36
C HIS A 220 4.60 -13.64 -1.02
N ARG A 221 3.79 -14.42 -0.29
CA ARG A 221 3.23 -15.69 -0.75
C ARG A 221 2.26 -15.51 -1.93
N ASP A 222 1.29 -14.60 -1.77
CA ASP A 222 0.13 -14.56 -2.66
C ASP A 222 0.34 -13.62 -3.86
N ILE A 223 1.17 -12.57 -3.71
CA ILE A 223 1.44 -11.64 -4.78
C ILE A 223 2.76 -11.95 -5.47
N PHE A 224 3.88 -11.97 -4.72
CA PHE A 224 5.20 -12.08 -5.36
C PHE A 224 5.52 -13.50 -5.81
N GLU A 225 5.36 -14.51 -4.95
CA GLU A 225 5.61 -15.90 -5.32
C GLU A 225 4.59 -16.42 -6.34
N ALA A 226 3.30 -16.22 -6.09
CA ALA A 226 2.24 -16.73 -6.96
C ALA A 226 2.26 -16.14 -8.38
N LYS A 227 2.66 -14.87 -8.52
CA LYS A 227 2.76 -14.17 -9.81
C LYS A 227 4.19 -14.12 -10.37
N ALA A 228 5.16 -14.78 -9.73
CA ALA A 228 6.59 -14.73 -10.07
C ALA A 228 7.14 -13.29 -10.21
N LEU A 229 6.63 -12.37 -9.40
CA LEU A 229 7.08 -10.99 -9.34
C LEU A 229 8.27 -10.84 -8.41
N LYS A 230 9.13 -9.86 -8.67
CA LYS A 230 10.23 -9.53 -7.76
C LYS A 230 9.69 -8.72 -6.57
N PRO A 231 10.11 -9.03 -5.32
CA PRO A 231 9.78 -8.22 -4.15
C PRO A 231 10.17 -6.74 -4.34
N VAL A 232 9.37 -5.86 -3.77
CA VAL A 232 9.55 -4.42 -3.88
C VAL A 232 10.51 -3.91 -2.80
N ALA A 233 11.74 -3.61 -3.17
CA ALA A 233 12.79 -3.15 -2.25
C ALA A 233 12.39 -1.90 -1.43
N ALA A 234 11.45 -1.08 -1.89
CA ALA A 234 10.97 0.06 -1.12
C ALA A 234 10.24 -0.37 0.15
N ARG A 235 9.45 -1.48 0.08
CA ARG A 235 8.80 -2.06 1.26
C ARG A 235 9.82 -2.59 2.27
N ASP A 236 10.84 -3.30 1.81
CA ASP A 236 11.87 -3.86 2.68
C ASP A 236 12.65 -2.76 3.42
N ARG A 237 12.93 -1.64 2.73
CA ARG A 237 13.55 -0.46 3.35
C ARG A 237 12.66 0.16 4.44
N LEU A 238 11.37 0.31 4.18
CA LEU A 238 10.41 0.78 5.16
C LEU A 238 10.36 -0.13 6.39
N VAL A 239 10.19 -1.43 6.19
CA VAL A 239 10.14 -2.42 7.28
C VAL A 239 11.43 -2.38 8.09
N SER A 240 12.60 -2.32 7.44
CA SER A 240 13.89 -2.19 8.11
C SER A 240 14.04 -0.88 8.89
N HIS A 241 13.47 0.22 8.40
CA HIS A 241 13.44 1.49 9.13
C HIS A 241 12.57 1.37 10.38
N VAL A 242 11.36 0.82 10.26
CA VAL A 242 10.44 0.63 11.39
C VAL A 242 11.06 -0.27 12.47
N TRP A 243 11.75 -1.37 12.09
CA TRP A 243 12.41 -2.25 13.05
C TRP A 243 13.50 -1.55 13.87
N ARG A 244 14.16 -0.54 13.31
CA ARG A 244 15.16 0.27 14.04
C ARG A 244 14.56 1.36 14.90
N SER A 245 13.42 1.93 14.47
CA SER A 245 12.81 3.11 15.09
C SER A 245 11.78 2.77 16.16
N VAL A 246 11.17 1.59 16.07
CA VAL A 246 10.14 1.13 17.00
C VAL A 246 10.78 0.10 17.94
N PRO A 247 11.15 0.46 19.18
CA PRO A 247 11.84 -0.43 20.12
C PRO A 247 10.96 -1.63 20.48
N VAL A 248 11.60 -2.79 20.66
CA VAL A 248 10.96 -3.94 21.32
C VAL A 248 10.92 -3.61 22.81
N GLN A 249 9.74 -3.63 23.41
CA GLN A 249 9.69 -3.67 24.86
C GLN A 249 10.10 -5.08 25.28
N GLU A 250 11.32 -5.23 25.84
CA GLU A 250 11.72 -6.47 26.49
C GLU A 250 10.73 -6.77 27.63
N LYS A 251 10.18 -7.97 27.61
CA LYS A 251 9.29 -8.50 28.66
C LYS A 251 10.08 -8.95 29.86
#